data_872e2dc1306d047e5afa4aef95819926
#
_entry.id   872e2dc1306d047e5afa4aef95819926
#
_cell.length_a   1.000
_cell.length_b   1.000
_cell.length_c   1.000
_cell.angle_alpha   90.00
_cell.angle_beta   90.00
_cell.angle_gamma   90.00
#
_symmetry.space_group_name_H-M   'P 1'
#
loop_
_entity.id
_entity.type
_entity.pdbx_description
1 polymer ?
#
loop_
_entity_poly.entity_id
_entity_poly.type
_entity_poly.pdbx_seq_one_letter_code
_entity_poly.pdbx_strand_id
1 'polypeptide(L)'
;DTYLIMIGEIKTQLLINNRLHFLEIFSMSLNNCYNIEDLRKLAKKNLPAPIFHYIDGGSDDEVTKVRNTEAFKKCDLVPNILASVGEPDLSTTVLGTKIDMPLFLSPTAMQRLYHHDGDKASAKAAEKFGTFYSMSTMATSSIEEVSNISGGPKLFQLYIHKDQGLTDNLIDRCKSSGFKALCLTVD
;
A
#
# COMPACT_ATOMS: atom_id res chain seq x y z
N ASP A 1 -6.85 15.89 7.53
CA ASP A 1 -7.64 17.13 7.51
C ASP A 1 -7.82 17.71 6.10
N THR A 2 -6.86 17.59 5.20
CA THR A 2 -6.97 18.10 3.81
C THR A 2 -8.02 17.34 2.98
N TYR A 3 -8.27 16.06 3.26
CA TYR A 3 -9.34 15.28 2.63
C TYR A 3 -10.74 15.72 3.02
N LEU A 4 -10.93 16.18 4.26
CA LEU A 4 -12.20 16.71 4.75
C LEU A 4 -12.55 18.04 4.08
N ILE A 5 -11.57 18.87 3.75
CA ILE A 5 -11.75 20.17 3.08
C ILE A 5 -12.18 19.97 1.62
N MET A 6 -11.52 19.07 0.86
CA MET A 6 -11.88 18.77 -0.53
C MET A 6 -13.28 18.14 -0.68
N ILE A 7 -13.66 17.26 0.25
CA ILE A 7 -15.03 16.69 0.29
C ILE A 7 -16.07 17.76 0.68
N GLY A 8 -15.70 18.70 1.53
CA GLY A 8 -16.54 19.84 1.90
C GLY A 8 -16.85 20.74 0.71
N GLU A 9 -15.87 21.09 -0.10
CA GLU A 9 -16.04 21.95 -1.29
C GLU A 9 -16.86 21.25 -2.40
N ILE A 10 -16.65 19.97 -2.63
CA ILE A 10 -17.45 19.17 -3.59
C ILE A 10 -18.92 19.05 -3.12
N LYS A 11 -19.15 18.87 -1.81
CA LYS A 11 -20.51 18.87 -1.25
C LYS A 11 -21.20 20.21 -1.42
N THR A 12 -20.49 21.30 -1.23
CA THR A 12 -21.06 22.65 -1.37
C THR A 12 -21.44 22.96 -2.83
N GLN A 13 -20.62 22.52 -3.80
CA GLN A 13 -20.88 22.72 -5.21
C GLN A 13 -22.05 21.84 -5.73
N LEU A 14 -22.26 20.66 -5.16
CA LEU A 14 -23.37 19.76 -5.48
C LEU A 14 -24.71 20.21 -4.84
N LEU A 15 -24.67 20.89 -3.71
CA LEU A 15 -25.85 21.45 -3.04
C LEU A 15 -26.42 22.68 -3.79
N ILE A 16 -25.59 23.42 -4.53
CA ILE A 16 -26.02 24.60 -5.31
C ILE A 16 -26.83 24.20 -6.56
N ASN A 17 -26.69 22.96 -7.05
CA ASN A 17 -27.37 22.49 -8.26
C ASN A 17 -28.70 21.74 -8.06
N ASN A 18 -29.33 21.86 -6.90
CA ASN A 18 -30.76 21.57 -6.62
C ASN A 18 -31.41 20.34 -7.28
N ARG A 19 -30.68 19.24 -7.50
CA ARG A 19 -31.23 17.98 -8.07
C ARG A 19 -30.88 16.70 -7.29
N LEU A 20 -30.54 16.78 -6.01
CA LEU A 20 -30.15 15.60 -5.20
C LEU A 20 -31.03 15.42 -3.95
N HIS A 21 -32.34 15.43 -4.10
CA HIS A 21 -33.27 15.07 -3.01
C HIS A 21 -33.60 13.57 -2.97
N PHE A 22 -32.91 12.70 -3.71
CA PHE A 22 -33.27 11.26 -3.71
C PHE A 22 -32.12 10.26 -3.85
N LEU A 23 -30.94 10.57 -3.37
CA LEU A 23 -29.86 9.58 -3.23
C LEU A 23 -29.02 9.92 -1.99
N GLU A 24 -29.54 9.66 -0.79
CA GLU A 24 -28.69 9.23 0.32
C GLU A 24 -28.16 7.83 -0.01
N ILE A 25 -27.41 7.76 -1.09
CA ILE A 25 -26.50 6.64 -1.30
C ILE A 25 -25.47 6.78 -0.19
N PHE A 26 -25.41 5.83 0.72
CA PHE A 26 -24.34 5.65 1.69
C PHE A 26 -23.02 5.99 1.03
N SER A 27 -22.50 7.20 1.27
CA SER A 27 -21.20 7.60 0.79
C SER A 27 -20.21 6.76 1.55
N MET A 28 -19.69 5.70 0.95
CA MET A 28 -18.58 4.94 1.53
C MET A 28 -17.44 5.94 1.78
N SER A 29 -17.12 6.14 3.03
CA SER A 29 -15.98 6.91 3.50
C SER A 29 -14.96 5.95 4.11
N LEU A 30 -13.72 6.40 4.30
CA LEU A 30 -12.70 5.60 4.99
C LEU A 30 -13.17 5.11 6.37
N ASN A 31 -13.99 5.90 7.08
CA ASN A 31 -14.54 5.54 8.38
C ASN A 31 -15.53 4.36 8.33
N ASN A 32 -16.02 4.00 7.13
CA ASN A 32 -16.95 2.91 6.91
C ASN A 32 -16.28 1.71 6.21
N CYS A 33 -14.95 1.69 6.16
CA CYS A 33 -14.18 0.57 5.62
C CYS A 33 -13.64 -0.26 6.79
N TYR A 34 -14.11 -1.48 6.91
CA TYR A 34 -13.76 -2.40 8.00
C TYR A 34 -12.82 -3.53 7.55
N ASN A 35 -12.60 -3.65 6.25
CA ASN A 35 -11.75 -4.68 5.63
C ASN A 35 -11.18 -4.19 4.30
N ILE A 36 -10.30 -5.00 3.72
CA ILE A 36 -9.65 -4.69 2.43
C ILE A 36 -10.66 -4.60 1.28
N GLU A 37 -11.71 -5.43 1.29
CA GLU A 37 -12.74 -5.38 0.24
C GLU A 37 -13.54 -4.07 0.25
N ASP A 38 -13.77 -3.49 1.42
CA ASP A 38 -14.44 -2.18 1.52
C ASP A 38 -13.52 -1.06 0.97
N LEU A 39 -12.22 -1.13 1.26
CA LEU A 39 -11.23 -0.22 0.66
C LEU A 39 -11.16 -0.37 -0.86
N ARG A 40 -11.20 -1.61 -1.36
CA ARG A 40 -11.25 -1.90 -2.80
C ARG A 40 -12.49 -1.28 -3.48
N LYS A 41 -13.68 -1.43 -2.88
CA LYS A 41 -14.92 -0.81 -3.37
C LYS A 41 -14.81 0.72 -3.38
N LEU A 42 -14.24 1.29 -2.33
CA LEU A 42 -14.00 2.74 -2.24
C LEU A 42 -13.02 3.21 -3.32
N ALA A 43 -11.92 2.49 -3.54
CA ALA A 43 -10.96 2.78 -4.60
C ALA A 43 -11.62 2.71 -5.99
N LYS A 44 -12.43 1.68 -6.26
CA LYS A 44 -13.18 1.52 -7.51
C LYS A 44 -14.11 2.71 -7.80
N LYS A 45 -14.69 3.30 -6.75
CA LYS A 45 -15.58 4.47 -6.88
C LYS A 45 -14.81 5.76 -7.18
N ASN A 46 -13.60 5.88 -6.63
CA ASN A 46 -12.85 7.14 -6.64
C ASN A 46 -11.79 7.22 -7.75
N LEU A 47 -11.28 6.09 -8.23
CA LEU A 47 -10.26 6.05 -9.28
C LEU A 47 -10.87 5.99 -10.67
N PRO A 48 -10.23 6.60 -11.69
CA PRO A 48 -10.57 6.36 -13.08
C PRO A 48 -10.50 4.86 -13.41
N ALA A 49 -11.45 4.36 -14.18
CA ALA A 49 -11.56 2.93 -14.49
C ALA A 49 -10.27 2.28 -15.00
N PRO A 50 -9.50 2.89 -15.95
CA PRO A 50 -8.24 2.30 -16.41
C PRO A 50 -7.22 2.15 -15.27
N ILE A 51 -7.13 3.13 -14.38
CA ILE A 51 -6.20 3.12 -13.25
C ILE A 51 -6.61 2.05 -12.22
N PHE A 52 -7.91 1.99 -11.92
CA PHE A 52 -8.43 0.94 -11.04
C PHE A 52 -8.17 -0.46 -11.60
N HIS A 53 -8.46 -0.70 -12.88
CA HIS A 53 -8.26 -2.00 -13.50
C HIS A 53 -6.79 -2.40 -13.61
N TYR A 54 -5.88 -1.43 -13.76
CA TYR A 54 -4.45 -1.72 -13.77
C TYR A 54 -3.97 -2.28 -12.41
N ILE A 55 -4.38 -1.70 -11.29
CA ILE A 55 -3.95 -2.16 -9.97
C ILE A 55 -4.75 -3.36 -9.45
N ASP A 56 -6.03 -3.45 -9.82
CA ASP A 56 -6.94 -4.50 -9.34
C ASP A 56 -6.87 -5.78 -10.19
N GLY A 57 -6.47 -5.67 -11.44
CA GLY A 57 -6.46 -6.77 -12.40
C GLY A 57 -5.39 -7.82 -12.14
N GLY A 58 -5.62 -9.00 -12.67
CA GLY A 58 -4.66 -10.11 -12.75
C GLY A 58 -4.47 -10.57 -14.20
N SER A 59 -3.55 -11.50 -14.42
CA SER A 59 -3.28 -12.05 -15.74
C SER A 59 -4.42 -12.96 -16.19
N ASP A 60 -4.75 -12.89 -17.48
CA ASP A 60 -5.67 -13.79 -18.19
C ASP A 60 -7.02 -13.93 -17.47
N ASP A 61 -7.44 -15.13 -17.14
CA ASP A 61 -8.69 -15.43 -16.42
C ASP A 61 -8.65 -15.15 -14.92
N GLU A 62 -7.60 -14.50 -14.41
CA GLU A 62 -7.41 -14.12 -13.00
C GLU A 62 -7.46 -15.29 -12.00
N VAL A 63 -7.25 -16.52 -12.43
CA VAL A 63 -7.36 -17.73 -11.59
C VAL A 63 -6.44 -17.65 -10.37
N THR A 64 -5.19 -17.25 -10.57
CA THR A 64 -4.21 -17.14 -9.47
C THR A 64 -4.57 -16.00 -8.51
N LYS A 65 -5.01 -14.86 -9.01
CA LYS A 65 -5.48 -13.72 -8.20
C LYS A 65 -6.63 -14.14 -7.28
N VAL A 66 -7.65 -14.81 -7.83
CA VAL A 66 -8.79 -15.31 -7.04
C VAL A 66 -8.32 -16.34 -6.01
N ARG A 67 -7.46 -17.28 -6.43
CA ARG A 67 -6.93 -18.33 -5.54
C ARG A 67 -6.13 -17.74 -4.37
N ASN A 68 -5.35 -16.69 -4.57
CA ASN A 68 -4.59 -16.03 -3.52
C ASN A 68 -5.48 -15.51 -2.38
N THR A 69 -6.67 -15.01 -2.70
CA THR A 69 -7.66 -14.58 -1.70
C THR A 69 -8.40 -15.76 -1.07
N GLU A 70 -8.84 -16.71 -1.89
CA GLU A 70 -9.61 -17.89 -1.42
C GLU A 70 -8.77 -18.83 -0.54
N ALA A 71 -7.45 -18.85 -0.70
CA ALA A 71 -6.57 -19.68 0.11
C ALA A 71 -6.67 -19.37 1.61
N PHE A 72 -6.88 -18.12 1.99
CA PHE A 72 -7.05 -17.72 3.39
C PHE A 72 -8.32 -18.29 4.02
N LYS A 73 -9.38 -18.50 3.23
CA LYS A 73 -10.64 -19.10 3.72
C LYS A 73 -10.52 -20.59 4.09
N LYS A 74 -9.39 -21.22 3.74
CA LYS A 74 -9.09 -22.62 4.07
C LYS A 74 -8.34 -22.77 5.39
N CYS A 75 -7.99 -21.65 6.05
CA CYS A 75 -7.25 -21.63 7.30
C CYS A 75 -8.18 -21.17 8.42
N ASP A 76 -8.45 -22.03 9.38
CA ASP A 76 -9.23 -21.70 10.57
C ASP A 76 -8.30 -21.27 11.70
N LEU A 77 -8.65 -20.17 12.38
CA LEU A 77 -8.01 -19.77 13.63
C LEU A 77 -8.78 -20.40 14.79
N VAL A 78 -8.17 -21.39 15.44
CA VAL A 78 -8.79 -22.07 16.59
C VAL A 78 -8.28 -21.45 17.89
N PRO A 79 -9.07 -20.62 18.59
CA PRO A 79 -8.66 -20.00 19.83
C PRO A 79 -8.60 -21.00 20.97
N ASN A 80 -7.64 -20.86 21.87
CA ASN A 80 -7.62 -21.55 23.14
C ASN A 80 -8.54 -20.83 24.12
N ILE A 81 -9.60 -21.53 24.59
CA ILE A 81 -10.54 -20.97 25.56
C ILE A 81 -9.88 -20.98 26.95
N LEU A 82 -10.15 -19.94 27.76
CA LEU A 82 -9.64 -19.76 29.13
C LEU A 82 -8.09 -19.60 29.19
N ALA A 83 -7.43 -19.33 28.10
CA ALA A 83 -6.04 -18.91 28.12
C ALA A 83 -5.98 -17.42 28.53
N SER A 84 -5.15 -17.10 29.52
CA SER A 84 -4.82 -15.71 29.82
C SER A 84 -4.06 -15.14 28.63
N VAL A 85 -4.69 -14.22 27.90
CA VAL A 85 -4.07 -13.53 26.78
C VAL A 85 -3.76 -12.11 27.23
N GLY A 86 -2.46 -11.80 27.38
CA GLY A 86 -1.97 -10.45 27.52
C GLY A 86 -1.88 -9.76 26.14
N GLU A 87 -1.13 -8.68 26.07
CA GLU A 87 -0.82 -8.06 24.78
C GLU A 87 0.09 -9.00 23.96
N PRO A 88 -0.30 -9.39 22.74
CA PRO A 88 0.50 -10.29 21.92
C PRO A 88 1.74 -9.57 21.38
N ASP A 89 2.91 -10.19 21.51
CA ASP A 89 4.13 -9.76 20.81
C ASP A 89 4.12 -10.38 19.40
N LEU A 90 3.93 -9.54 18.38
CA LEU A 90 3.95 -9.93 16.97
C LEU A 90 5.33 -9.67 16.33
N SER A 91 6.31 -9.19 17.10
CA SER A 91 7.61 -8.82 16.54
C SER A 91 8.37 -10.04 16.01
N THR A 92 9.12 -9.81 14.94
CA THR A 92 9.97 -10.82 14.31
C THR A 92 11.18 -10.17 13.66
N THR A 93 12.11 -10.99 13.16
CA THR A 93 13.29 -10.52 12.42
C THR A 93 13.20 -11.00 10.98
N VAL A 94 13.24 -10.06 10.05
CA VAL A 94 13.25 -10.33 8.60
C VAL A 94 14.48 -9.66 8.00
N LEU A 95 15.26 -10.40 7.21
CA LEU A 95 16.48 -9.92 6.56
C LEU A 95 17.43 -9.21 7.55
N GLY A 96 17.57 -9.75 8.77
CA GLY A 96 18.42 -9.19 9.82
C GLY A 96 17.87 -7.93 10.49
N THR A 97 16.65 -7.51 10.17
CA THR A 97 16.01 -6.31 10.74
C THR A 97 14.79 -6.70 11.56
N LYS A 98 14.71 -6.21 12.80
CA LYS A 98 13.54 -6.39 13.65
C LYS A 98 12.39 -5.55 13.12
N ILE A 99 11.19 -6.16 13.06
CA ILE A 99 9.92 -5.51 12.72
C ILE A 99 8.87 -5.87 13.77
N ASP A 100 7.88 -5.00 13.96
CA ASP A 100 6.90 -5.13 15.04
C ASP A 100 5.77 -6.10 14.70
N MET A 101 5.60 -6.45 13.42
CA MET A 101 4.62 -7.44 12.97
C MET A 101 5.14 -8.19 11.72
N PRO A 102 4.77 -9.48 11.52
CA PRO A 102 5.25 -10.30 10.40
C PRO A 102 4.49 -9.98 9.08
N LEU A 103 4.35 -8.70 8.77
CA LEU A 103 3.69 -8.17 7.57
C LEU A 103 4.46 -6.95 7.09
N PHE A 104 4.66 -6.80 5.79
CA PHE A 104 5.21 -5.58 5.20
C PHE A 104 4.58 -5.25 3.85
N LEU A 105 4.76 -4.00 3.42
CA LEU A 105 4.16 -3.51 2.19
C LEU A 105 4.97 -4.00 0.99
N SER A 106 4.31 -4.69 0.06
CA SER A 106 4.89 -5.12 -1.21
C SER A 106 5.26 -3.93 -2.09
N PRO A 107 6.28 -4.05 -2.96
CA PRO A 107 6.66 -2.99 -3.90
C PRO A 107 5.53 -2.76 -4.91
N THR A 108 4.97 -1.56 -4.89
CA THR A 108 3.89 -1.16 -5.80
C THR A 108 4.39 -0.01 -6.67
N ALA A 109 4.28 -0.18 -7.98
CA ALA A 109 4.68 0.83 -8.95
C ALA A 109 3.69 2.00 -9.00
N MET A 110 4.17 3.17 -9.45
CA MET A 110 3.36 4.32 -9.87
C MET A 110 2.30 4.78 -8.84
N GLN A 111 2.62 4.77 -7.55
CA GLN A 111 1.67 5.02 -6.47
C GLN A 111 0.96 6.37 -6.55
N ARG A 112 1.58 7.40 -7.19
CA ARG A 112 0.92 8.71 -7.38
C ARG A 112 -0.20 8.70 -8.42
N LEU A 113 -0.38 7.62 -9.16
CA LEU A 113 -1.59 7.43 -9.97
C LEU A 113 -2.82 7.13 -9.11
N TYR A 114 -2.62 6.62 -7.89
CA TYR A 114 -3.69 6.22 -6.98
C TYR A 114 -3.94 7.25 -5.88
N HIS A 115 -2.86 7.89 -5.40
CA HIS A 115 -2.91 8.90 -4.34
C HIS A 115 -1.78 9.90 -4.50
N HIS A 116 -2.06 11.19 -4.27
CA HIS A 116 -1.08 12.27 -4.48
C HIS A 116 0.21 12.13 -3.66
N ASP A 117 0.15 11.58 -2.45
CA ASP A 117 1.32 11.33 -1.60
C ASP A 117 2.10 10.07 -2.00
N GLY A 118 1.44 9.12 -2.68
CA GLY A 118 2.06 7.92 -3.24
C GLY A 118 3.01 7.21 -2.27
N ASP A 119 4.24 6.96 -2.72
CA ASP A 119 5.29 6.27 -1.97
C ASP A 119 5.57 6.87 -0.58
N LYS A 120 5.43 8.19 -0.46
CA LYS A 120 5.68 8.91 0.80
C LYS A 120 4.66 8.53 1.89
N ALA A 121 3.39 8.40 1.52
CA ALA A 121 2.34 7.96 2.45
C ALA A 121 2.54 6.51 2.88
N SER A 122 2.88 5.64 1.93
CA SER A 122 3.14 4.22 2.20
C SER A 122 4.35 4.03 3.13
N ALA A 123 5.44 4.76 2.88
CA ALA A 123 6.63 4.71 3.72
C ALA A 123 6.38 5.19 5.17
N LYS A 124 5.61 6.28 5.34
CA LYS A 124 5.19 6.75 6.66
C LYS A 124 4.28 5.76 7.38
N ALA A 125 3.37 5.11 6.65
CA ALA A 125 2.50 4.10 7.22
C ALA A 125 3.31 2.89 7.70
N ALA A 126 4.25 2.39 6.90
CA ALA A 126 5.12 1.29 7.29
C ALA A 126 5.96 1.63 8.53
N GLU A 127 6.55 2.83 8.61
CA GLU A 127 7.28 3.31 9.77
C GLU A 127 6.39 3.37 11.02
N LYS A 128 5.18 3.94 10.89
CA LYS A 128 4.22 4.04 11.99
C LYS A 128 3.87 2.68 12.61
N PHE A 129 3.83 1.63 11.81
CA PHE A 129 3.53 0.27 12.24
C PHE A 129 4.77 -0.61 12.44
N GLY A 130 5.96 -0.01 12.43
CA GLY A 130 7.22 -0.70 12.71
C GLY A 130 7.55 -1.81 11.72
N THR A 131 7.20 -1.64 10.43
CA THR A 131 7.40 -2.68 9.42
C THR A 131 8.15 -2.17 8.19
N PHE A 132 8.53 -3.08 7.26
CA PHE A 132 9.19 -2.70 6.02
C PHE A 132 8.27 -1.98 5.05
N TYR A 133 8.78 -0.90 4.47
CA TYR A 133 8.31 -0.35 3.23
C TYR A 133 9.14 -0.89 2.07
N SER A 134 8.48 -1.45 1.04
CA SER A 134 9.15 -1.89 -0.18
C SER A 134 8.93 -0.89 -1.30
N MET A 135 10.01 -0.27 -1.77
CA MET A 135 9.98 0.70 -2.85
C MET A 135 10.19 0.02 -4.20
N SER A 136 9.38 0.32 -5.18
CA SER A 136 9.53 -0.19 -6.55
C SER A 136 10.58 0.59 -7.33
N THR A 137 11.25 -0.06 -8.30
CA THR A 137 12.03 0.65 -9.34
C THR A 137 11.17 1.68 -10.10
N MET A 138 9.89 1.38 -10.25
CA MET A 138 8.89 2.24 -10.90
C MET A 138 8.16 3.15 -9.90
N ALA A 139 8.77 3.47 -8.77
CA ALA A 139 8.20 4.39 -7.79
C ALA A 139 8.08 5.81 -8.36
N THR A 140 7.16 6.57 -7.80
CA THR A 140 6.89 7.96 -8.21
C THR A 140 7.58 9.01 -7.34
N SER A 141 8.33 8.55 -6.36
CA SER A 141 9.22 9.36 -5.53
C SER A 141 10.66 8.86 -5.68
N SER A 142 11.64 9.73 -5.45
CA SER A 142 13.04 9.30 -5.44
C SER A 142 13.39 8.51 -4.18
N ILE A 143 14.47 7.74 -4.25
CA ILE A 143 15.04 6.97 -3.13
C ILE A 143 15.30 7.91 -1.95
N GLU A 144 15.88 9.06 -2.22
CA GLU A 144 16.24 10.08 -1.23
C GLU A 144 15.01 10.73 -0.60
N GLU A 145 13.98 11.05 -1.41
CA GLU A 145 12.72 11.61 -0.88
C GLU A 145 12.05 10.66 0.11
N VAL A 146 12.00 9.37 -0.22
CA VAL A 146 11.43 8.34 0.67
C VAL A 146 12.28 8.18 1.93
N SER A 147 13.61 8.19 1.79
CA SER A 147 14.53 8.07 2.93
C SER A 147 14.45 9.27 3.87
N ASN A 148 14.29 10.48 3.33
CA ASN A 148 14.19 11.69 4.12
C ASN A 148 12.89 11.81 4.91
N ILE A 149 11.82 11.14 4.44
CA ILE A 149 10.48 11.25 5.06
C ILE A 149 10.17 10.11 6.04
N SER A 150 10.91 9.01 5.98
CA SER A 150 10.73 7.82 6.81
C SER A 150 12.06 7.27 7.30
N GLY A 151 12.21 7.12 8.62
CA GLY A 151 13.31 6.43 9.28
C GLY A 151 13.14 4.91 9.37
N GLY A 152 11.95 4.39 9.03
CA GLY A 152 11.63 2.97 9.09
C GLY A 152 12.48 2.10 8.14
N PRO A 153 12.47 0.77 8.33
CA PRO A 153 13.21 -0.14 7.48
C PRO A 153 12.63 -0.15 6.06
N LYS A 154 13.54 -0.12 5.07
CA LYS A 154 13.18 -0.04 3.65
C LYS A 154 13.86 -1.14 2.85
N LEU A 155 13.11 -1.67 1.88
CA LEU A 155 13.57 -2.60 0.86
C LEU A 155 13.36 -1.96 -0.52
N PHE A 156 14.26 -2.20 -1.45
CA PHE A 156 14.13 -1.72 -2.83
C PHE A 156 13.95 -2.90 -3.78
N GLN A 157 12.88 -2.87 -4.58
CA GLN A 157 12.67 -3.82 -5.66
C GLN A 157 13.43 -3.33 -6.89
N LEU A 158 14.31 -4.16 -7.40
CA LEU A 158 15.23 -3.85 -8.49
C LEU A 158 14.86 -4.63 -9.76
N TYR A 159 14.66 -3.89 -10.86
CA TYR A 159 14.82 -4.42 -12.20
C TYR A 159 16.25 -4.18 -12.67
N ILE A 160 16.88 -5.19 -13.26
CA ILE A 160 18.19 -5.02 -13.91
C ILE A 160 17.98 -4.34 -15.26
N HIS A 161 18.65 -3.21 -15.44
CA HIS A 161 18.62 -2.48 -16.71
C HIS A 161 19.71 -3.00 -17.66
N LYS A 162 19.51 -2.82 -18.98
CA LYS A 162 20.55 -3.08 -19.98
C LYS A 162 21.78 -2.21 -19.76
N ASP A 163 21.59 -0.99 -19.32
CA ASP A 163 22.65 -0.11 -18.83
C ASP A 163 23.03 -0.52 -17.39
N GLN A 164 24.16 -1.17 -17.29
CA GLN A 164 24.70 -1.61 -16.00
C GLN A 164 24.98 -0.43 -15.07
N GLY A 165 25.44 0.69 -15.63
CA GLY A 165 25.72 1.89 -14.83
C GLY A 165 24.49 2.45 -14.14
N LEU A 166 23.31 2.36 -14.77
CA LEU A 166 22.06 2.75 -14.13
C LEU A 166 21.70 1.80 -12.99
N THR A 167 21.87 0.49 -13.17
CA THR A 167 21.64 -0.52 -12.13
C THR A 167 22.53 -0.28 -10.92
N ASP A 168 23.83 -0.10 -11.15
CA ASP A 168 24.80 0.16 -10.09
C ASP A 168 24.51 1.46 -9.34
N ASN A 169 24.14 2.53 -10.06
CA ASN A 169 23.74 3.80 -9.47
C ASN A 169 22.52 3.64 -8.54
N LEU A 170 21.49 2.90 -8.94
CA LEU A 170 20.33 2.64 -8.10
C LEU A 170 20.72 1.90 -6.81
N ILE A 171 21.58 0.89 -6.91
CA ILE A 171 22.06 0.12 -5.76
C ILE A 171 22.85 1.02 -4.80
N ASP A 172 23.75 1.85 -5.31
CA ASP A 172 24.57 2.74 -4.48
C ASP A 172 23.73 3.82 -3.79
N ARG A 173 22.74 4.37 -4.47
CA ARG A 173 21.77 5.30 -3.87
C ARG A 173 20.94 4.63 -2.76
N CYS A 174 20.49 3.39 -2.96
CA CYS A 174 19.80 2.62 -1.92
C CYS A 174 20.67 2.41 -0.68
N LYS A 175 21.96 2.01 -0.87
CA LYS A 175 22.92 1.85 0.23
C LYS A 175 23.11 3.16 0.98
N SER A 176 23.37 4.26 0.25
CA SER A 176 23.61 5.59 0.82
C SER A 176 22.37 6.13 1.55
N SER A 177 21.19 5.74 1.12
CA SER A 177 19.89 6.12 1.71
C SER A 177 19.40 5.17 2.81
N GLY A 178 20.21 4.19 3.23
CA GLY A 178 19.94 3.33 4.37
C GLY A 178 18.91 2.22 4.14
N PHE A 179 18.64 1.86 2.89
CA PHE A 179 17.83 0.68 2.57
C PHE A 179 18.51 -0.59 3.08
N LYS A 180 17.72 -1.51 3.61
CA LYS A 180 18.22 -2.71 4.32
C LYS A 180 18.36 -3.93 3.40
N ALA A 181 17.60 -3.96 2.30
CA ALA A 181 17.59 -5.10 1.40
C ALA A 181 17.23 -4.69 -0.03
N LEU A 182 17.59 -5.58 -0.97
CA LEU A 182 17.16 -5.54 -2.36
C LEU A 182 16.28 -6.75 -2.64
N CYS A 183 15.22 -6.56 -3.43
CA CYS A 183 14.37 -7.60 -3.97
C CYS A 183 14.54 -7.61 -5.49
N LEU A 184 15.26 -8.60 -6.02
CA LEU A 184 15.47 -8.72 -7.46
C LEU A 184 14.24 -9.35 -8.11
N THR A 185 13.68 -8.68 -9.12
CA THR A 185 12.62 -9.24 -9.96
C THR A 185 13.25 -9.99 -11.13
N VAL A 186 12.81 -11.23 -11.34
CA VAL A 186 13.46 -12.18 -12.25
C VAL A 186 12.54 -12.77 -13.32
N ASP A 187 11.33 -12.21 -13.50
CA ASP A 187 10.37 -12.55 -14.56
C ASP A 187 10.67 -11.86 -15.90
#